data_880296cf92dacd80ee4f1695e53914a0
#
_entry.id   880296cf92dacd80ee4f1695e53914a0
#
_cell.length_a   1.000
_cell.length_b   1.000
_cell.length_c   1.000
_cell.angle_alpha   90.00
_cell.angle_beta   90.00
_cell.angle_gamma   90.00
#
_symmetry.space_group_name_H-M   'P 1'
#
loop_
_entity.id
_entity.type
_entity.pdbx_description
1 polymer ?
#
loop_
_entity_poly.entity_id
_entity_poly.type
_entity_poly.pdbx_seq_one_letter_code
_entity_poly.pdbx_strand_id
1 'polypeptide(L)'
;YLPWTLKPLWSPIVDIFKTKRWWILTMQILMSLAFILLTFSIPKPDPELIAASQTPISMFTFTLILFVLTAFASATHDIAADGFYMIALDHGQQSFFVGIRSTFYRLSSIFGQGVLVVIAGVLEEKTGNIPMAWTLTMAVTAVMFTVITLYHTFSIPKPADDKTVAASGGETLGGEFVHAFVTFFKKPGALIAIVF
;
A
#
# COMPACT_ATOMS: atom_id res chain seq x y z
N TYR A 1 -10.82 3.55 0.39
CA TYR A 1 -10.41 4.28 1.61
C TYR A 1 -10.47 3.44 2.90
N LEU A 2 -11.28 2.36 2.95
CA LEU A 2 -11.49 1.57 4.18
C LEU A 2 -10.18 1.15 4.90
N PRO A 3 -9.13 0.61 4.24
CA PRO A 3 -7.90 0.28 4.96
C PRO A 3 -7.23 1.49 5.62
N TRP A 4 -7.27 2.66 4.99
CA TRP A 4 -6.67 3.87 5.57
C TRP A 4 -7.42 4.38 6.80
N THR A 5 -8.74 4.25 6.82
CA THR A 5 -9.58 4.59 7.97
C THR A 5 -9.32 3.65 9.16
N LEU A 6 -9.04 2.38 8.86
CA LEU A 6 -8.80 1.35 9.87
C LEU A 6 -7.35 1.26 10.35
N LYS A 7 -6.41 2.05 9.80
CA LYS A 7 -4.98 2.05 10.20
C LYS A 7 -4.74 2.00 11.72
N PRO A 8 -5.46 2.79 12.56
CA PRO A 8 -5.20 2.78 14.00
C PRO A 8 -5.35 1.41 14.65
N LEU A 9 -6.14 0.49 14.05
CA LEU A 9 -6.38 -0.83 14.61
C LEU A 9 -5.15 -1.75 14.56
N TRP A 10 -4.27 -1.59 13.55
CA TRP A 10 -3.06 -2.43 13.44
C TRP A 10 -1.75 -1.64 13.42
N SER A 11 -1.79 -0.31 13.48
CA SER A 11 -0.59 0.52 13.59
C SER A 11 0.36 0.07 14.71
N PRO A 12 -0.11 -0.32 15.92
CA PRO A 12 0.77 -0.82 16.95
C PRO A 12 1.56 -2.09 16.55
N ILE A 13 1.00 -2.93 15.68
CA ILE A 13 1.71 -4.11 15.17
C ILE A 13 2.96 -3.68 14.39
N VAL A 14 2.85 -2.63 13.56
CA VAL A 14 3.96 -2.09 12.78
C VAL A 14 5.03 -1.46 13.68
N ASP A 15 4.64 -0.97 14.86
CA ASP A 15 5.57 -0.38 15.85
C ASP A 15 6.30 -1.44 16.66
N ILE A 16 5.60 -2.50 17.05
CA ILE A 16 6.12 -3.56 17.91
C ILE A 16 7.01 -4.54 17.12
N PHE A 17 6.56 -4.94 15.91
CA PHE A 17 7.23 -5.95 15.12
C PHE A 17 8.16 -5.34 14.07
N LYS A 18 9.43 -5.76 14.09
CA LYS A 18 10.40 -5.37 13.06
C LYS A 18 10.63 -3.86 12.94
N THR A 19 11.58 -3.47 12.11
CA THR A 19 11.93 -2.08 11.85
C THR A 19 10.98 -1.45 10.83
N LYS A 20 10.85 -0.13 10.83
CA LYS A 20 10.04 0.60 9.84
C LYS A 20 10.54 0.34 8.42
N ARG A 21 11.88 0.34 8.23
CA ARG A 21 12.51 -0.01 6.95
C ARG A 21 12.11 -1.41 6.48
N TRP A 22 12.07 -2.40 7.38
CA TRP A 22 11.66 -3.77 7.04
C TRP A 22 10.21 -3.80 6.53
N TRP A 23 9.29 -3.11 7.23
CA TRP A 23 7.90 -3.01 6.83
C TRP A 23 7.73 -2.33 5.47
N ILE A 24 8.43 -1.20 5.23
CA ILE A 24 8.40 -0.49 3.94
C ILE A 24 8.76 -1.45 2.80
N LEU A 25 9.93 -2.10 2.89
CA LEU A 25 10.39 -2.99 1.83
C LEU A 25 9.50 -4.22 1.64
N THR A 26 9.04 -4.83 2.74
CA THR A 26 8.16 -6.01 2.67
C THR A 26 6.83 -5.66 2.02
N MET A 27 6.21 -4.54 2.39
CA MET A 27 4.95 -4.12 1.78
C MET A 27 5.12 -3.73 0.32
N GLN A 28 6.24 -3.14 -0.08
CA GLN A 28 6.55 -2.86 -1.49
C GLN A 28 6.72 -4.13 -2.30
N ILE A 29 7.40 -5.15 -1.76
CA ILE A 29 7.52 -6.47 -2.40
C ILE A 29 6.13 -7.09 -2.56
N LEU A 30 5.29 -7.08 -1.51
CA LEU A 30 3.93 -7.61 -1.58
C LEU A 30 3.08 -6.89 -2.62
N MET A 31 3.15 -5.56 -2.68
CA MET A 31 2.43 -4.78 -3.70
C MET A 31 2.94 -5.09 -5.11
N SER A 32 4.25 -5.20 -5.31
CA SER A 32 4.84 -5.57 -6.60
C SER A 32 4.35 -6.95 -7.05
N LEU A 33 4.36 -7.94 -6.15
CA LEU A 33 3.83 -9.28 -6.43
C LEU A 33 2.33 -9.24 -6.72
N ALA A 34 1.56 -8.46 -5.98
CA ALA A 34 0.13 -8.31 -6.22
C ALA A 34 -0.16 -7.70 -7.60
N PHE A 35 0.59 -6.67 -8.03
CA PHE A 35 0.45 -6.11 -9.38
C PHE A 35 0.85 -7.10 -10.47
N ILE A 36 1.89 -7.92 -10.25
CA ILE A 36 2.25 -9.00 -11.17
C ILE A 36 1.09 -10.01 -11.28
N LEU A 37 0.53 -10.45 -10.16
CA LEU A 37 -0.61 -11.36 -10.15
C LEU A 37 -1.86 -10.73 -10.77
N LEU A 38 -2.12 -9.45 -10.55
CA LEU A 38 -3.20 -8.70 -11.18
C LEU A 38 -3.08 -8.71 -12.70
N THR A 39 -1.87 -8.63 -13.24
CA THR A 39 -1.63 -8.73 -14.69
C THR A 39 -2.20 -10.02 -15.29
N PHE A 40 -2.16 -11.12 -14.54
CA PHE A 40 -2.65 -12.43 -15.00
C PHE A 40 -4.10 -12.73 -14.59
N SER A 41 -4.66 -11.94 -13.67
CA SER A 41 -5.98 -12.19 -13.10
C SER A 41 -7.12 -11.42 -13.77
N ILE A 42 -6.83 -10.55 -14.74
CA ILE A 42 -7.86 -9.77 -15.44
C ILE A 42 -8.87 -10.71 -16.12
N PRO A 43 -10.16 -10.64 -15.74
CA PRO A 43 -11.17 -11.52 -16.29
C PRO A 43 -11.31 -11.33 -17.80
N LYS A 44 -11.31 -12.44 -18.54
CA LYS A 44 -11.61 -12.43 -19.97
C LYS A 44 -13.08 -12.78 -20.14
N PRO A 45 -13.84 -12.02 -20.94
CA PRO A 45 -15.22 -12.37 -21.24
C PRO A 45 -15.25 -13.69 -22.01
N ASP A 46 -16.01 -14.65 -21.50
CA ASP A 46 -16.30 -15.90 -22.17
C ASP A 46 -17.72 -15.78 -22.76
N PRO A 47 -17.88 -15.78 -24.09
CA PRO A 47 -19.19 -15.62 -24.74
C PRO A 47 -20.19 -16.69 -24.33
N GLU A 48 -19.75 -17.94 -24.07
CA GLU A 48 -20.61 -19.04 -23.68
C GLU A 48 -21.12 -18.85 -22.26
N LEU A 49 -20.25 -18.42 -21.33
CA LEU A 49 -20.63 -18.12 -19.93
C LEU A 49 -21.52 -16.90 -19.85
N ILE A 50 -21.27 -15.87 -20.68
CA ILE A 50 -22.14 -14.69 -20.75
C ILE A 50 -23.52 -15.06 -21.26
N ALA A 51 -23.61 -15.88 -22.33
CA ALA A 51 -24.88 -16.35 -22.88
C ALA A 51 -25.65 -17.23 -21.88
N ALA A 52 -24.97 -17.98 -21.03
CA ALA A 52 -25.56 -18.79 -19.96
C ALA A 52 -25.89 -17.97 -18.69
N SER A 53 -25.69 -16.66 -18.67
CA SER A 53 -25.77 -15.81 -17.47
C SER A 53 -24.87 -16.29 -16.32
N GLN A 54 -23.83 -17.04 -16.64
CA GLN A 54 -22.80 -17.52 -15.71
C GLN A 54 -21.54 -16.66 -15.88
N THR A 55 -21.36 -15.69 -15.04
CA THR A 55 -20.07 -14.97 -14.97
C THR A 55 -19.04 -15.89 -14.32
N PRO A 56 -17.78 -15.91 -14.80
CA PRO A 56 -16.69 -16.60 -14.10
C PRO A 56 -16.38 -15.85 -12.81
N ILE A 57 -17.23 -16.05 -11.80
CA ILE A 57 -17.17 -15.41 -10.47
C ILE A 57 -15.79 -15.62 -9.84
N SER A 58 -15.13 -16.76 -10.14
CA SER A 58 -13.84 -17.12 -9.57
C SER A 58 -12.72 -16.15 -9.95
N MET A 59 -12.56 -15.79 -11.23
CA MET A 59 -11.46 -14.89 -11.65
C MET A 59 -11.72 -13.45 -11.23
N PHE A 60 -12.96 -12.97 -11.33
CA PHE A 60 -13.35 -11.66 -10.83
C PHE A 60 -13.11 -11.55 -9.31
N THR A 61 -13.55 -12.54 -8.55
CA THR A 61 -13.35 -12.59 -7.10
C THR A 61 -11.86 -12.61 -6.75
N PHE A 62 -11.06 -13.39 -7.48
CA PHE A 62 -9.60 -13.43 -7.27
C PHE A 62 -8.96 -12.05 -7.53
N THR A 63 -9.31 -11.40 -8.64
CA THR A 63 -8.84 -10.04 -8.94
C THR A 63 -9.25 -9.05 -7.83
N LEU A 64 -10.49 -9.12 -7.34
CA LEU A 64 -10.97 -8.27 -6.26
C LEU A 64 -10.20 -8.51 -4.95
N ILE A 65 -9.92 -9.76 -4.60
CA ILE A 65 -9.11 -10.12 -3.42
C ILE A 65 -7.71 -9.51 -3.55
N LEU A 66 -7.08 -9.59 -4.72
CA LEU A 66 -5.75 -8.99 -4.95
C LEU A 66 -5.78 -7.48 -4.77
N PHE A 67 -6.83 -6.78 -5.25
CA PHE A 67 -6.97 -5.34 -5.00
C PHE A 67 -7.14 -5.02 -3.51
N VAL A 68 -7.94 -5.79 -2.79
CA VAL A 68 -8.13 -5.62 -1.33
C VAL A 68 -6.80 -5.83 -0.60
N LEU A 69 -6.07 -6.92 -0.90
CA LEU A 69 -4.77 -7.19 -0.30
C LEU A 69 -3.76 -6.08 -0.60
N THR A 70 -3.73 -5.59 -1.85
CA THR A 70 -2.89 -4.46 -2.26
C THR A 70 -3.23 -3.19 -1.47
N ALA A 71 -4.52 -2.92 -1.24
CA ALA A 71 -4.96 -1.76 -0.46
C ALA A 71 -4.52 -1.86 1.02
N PHE A 72 -4.61 -3.04 1.64
CA PHE A 72 -4.10 -3.25 3.01
C PHE A 72 -2.58 -3.18 3.08
N ALA A 73 -1.86 -3.76 2.11
CA ALA A 73 -0.40 -3.63 2.02
C ALA A 73 0.02 -2.16 1.86
N SER A 74 -0.67 -1.40 1.02
CA SER A 74 -0.42 0.03 0.82
C SER A 74 -0.69 0.85 2.09
N ALA A 75 -1.79 0.58 2.81
CA ALA A 75 -2.07 1.25 4.08
C ALA A 75 -1.04 0.92 5.17
N THR A 76 -0.55 -0.33 5.21
CA THR A 76 0.52 -0.74 6.13
C THR A 76 1.86 -0.12 5.76
N HIS A 77 2.18 -0.06 4.47
CA HIS A 77 3.35 0.67 3.96
C HIS A 77 3.34 2.13 4.40
N ASP A 78 2.19 2.80 4.30
CA ASP A 78 2.02 4.19 4.66
C ASP A 78 2.24 4.43 6.17
N ILE A 79 1.73 3.53 7.05
CA ILE A 79 2.03 3.57 8.49
C ILE A 79 3.55 3.50 8.73
N ALA A 80 4.23 2.54 8.08
CA ALA A 80 5.66 2.36 8.24
C ALA A 80 6.46 3.55 7.69
N ALA A 81 6.05 4.10 6.54
CA ALA A 81 6.69 5.26 5.91
C ALA A 81 6.53 6.53 6.76
N ASP A 82 5.36 6.75 7.36
CA ASP A 82 5.14 7.87 8.28
C ASP A 82 6.02 7.74 9.54
N GLY A 83 6.09 6.55 10.14
CA GLY A 83 6.97 6.30 11.27
C GLY A 83 8.45 6.45 10.91
N PHE A 84 8.87 5.95 9.74
CA PHE A 84 10.23 6.10 9.23
C PHE A 84 10.61 7.56 8.98
N TYR A 85 9.72 8.34 8.40
CA TYR A 85 9.88 9.76 8.18
C TYR A 85 10.20 10.53 9.48
N MET A 86 9.53 10.18 10.57
CA MET A 86 9.75 10.82 11.88
C MET A 86 11.08 10.43 12.52
N ILE A 87 11.61 9.24 12.23
CA ILE A 87 12.87 8.74 12.79
C ILE A 87 14.07 9.20 11.95
N ALA A 88 13.91 9.23 10.62
CA ALA A 88 15.01 9.46 9.69
C ALA A 88 15.34 10.94 9.48
N LEU A 89 14.44 11.87 9.82
CA LEU A 89 14.56 13.29 9.55
C LEU A 89 14.45 14.12 10.84
N ASP A 90 15.25 15.18 10.92
CA ASP A 90 15.11 16.19 11.97
C ASP A 90 13.87 17.09 11.74
N HIS A 91 13.48 17.87 12.77
CA HIS A 91 12.28 18.72 12.69
C HIS A 91 12.29 19.74 11.55
N GLY A 92 13.47 20.29 11.22
CA GLY A 92 13.60 21.23 10.11
C GLY A 92 13.39 20.54 8.76
N GLN A 93 14.00 19.38 8.59
CA GLN A 93 13.84 18.54 7.39
C GLN A 93 12.39 18.05 7.26
N GLN A 94 11.74 17.62 8.36
CA GLN A 94 10.34 17.19 8.34
C GLN A 94 9.43 18.31 7.80
N SER A 95 9.61 19.54 8.26
CA SER A 95 8.83 20.70 7.80
C SER A 95 9.02 20.96 6.30
N PHE A 96 10.26 20.85 5.81
CA PHE A 96 10.56 21.03 4.38
C PHE A 96 9.94 19.94 3.52
N PHE A 97 10.06 18.67 3.93
CA PHE A 97 9.61 17.54 3.13
C PHE A 97 8.08 17.32 3.14
N VAL A 98 7.32 17.92 4.08
CA VAL A 98 5.84 17.85 4.07
C VAL A 98 5.26 18.36 2.75
N GLY A 99 5.75 19.49 2.24
CA GLY A 99 5.31 20.03 0.95
C GLY A 99 5.64 19.13 -0.22
N ILE A 100 6.85 18.56 -0.21
CA ILE A 100 7.31 17.60 -1.23
C ILE A 100 6.41 16.35 -1.22
N ARG A 101 6.13 15.76 -0.05
CA ARG A 101 5.22 14.60 0.07
C ARG A 101 3.85 14.91 -0.53
N SER A 102 3.27 16.06 -0.20
CA SER A 102 1.96 16.47 -0.74
C SER A 102 1.98 16.59 -2.26
N THR A 103 3.06 17.12 -2.84
CA THR A 103 3.22 17.23 -4.29
C THR A 103 3.31 15.84 -4.93
N PHE A 104 4.14 14.95 -4.40
CA PHE A 104 4.26 13.58 -4.92
C PHE A 104 2.97 12.77 -4.76
N TYR A 105 2.22 12.97 -3.66
CA TYR A 105 0.91 12.36 -3.50
C TYR A 105 -0.06 12.78 -4.62
N ARG A 106 -0.11 14.08 -4.94
CA ARG A 106 -0.94 14.59 -6.04
C ARG A 106 -0.52 14.03 -7.40
N LEU A 107 0.80 14.02 -7.67
CA LEU A 107 1.34 13.44 -8.90
C LEU A 107 1.00 11.95 -9.03
N SER A 108 1.14 11.18 -7.95
CA SER A 108 0.76 9.76 -7.93
C SER A 108 -0.73 9.56 -8.15
N SER A 109 -1.58 10.43 -7.59
CA SER A 109 -3.03 10.38 -7.82
C SER A 109 -3.39 10.66 -9.28
N ILE A 110 -2.76 11.67 -9.91
CA ILE A 110 -2.94 11.97 -11.33
C ILE A 110 -2.47 10.80 -12.18
N PHE A 111 -1.31 10.21 -11.85
CA PHE A 111 -0.80 9.06 -12.57
C PHE A 111 -1.75 7.86 -12.46
N GLY A 112 -2.17 7.49 -11.27
CA GLY A 112 -3.01 6.32 -11.03
C GLY A 112 -4.43 6.46 -11.61
N GLN A 113 -5.06 7.62 -11.43
CA GLN A 113 -6.44 7.85 -11.84
C GLN A 113 -6.57 8.42 -13.27
N GLY A 114 -5.50 9.00 -13.80
CA GLY A 114 -5.48 9.62 -15.12
C GLY A 114 -4.63 8.85 -16.10
N VAL A 115 -3.30 8.85 -15.93
CA VAL A 115 -2.36 8.33 -16.92
C VAL A 115 -2.58 6.84 -17.20
N LEU A 116 -2.79 6.02 -16.17
CA LEU A 116 -3.05 4.58 -16.37
C LEU A 116 -4.36 4.32 -17.11
N VAL A 117 -5.39 5.11 -16.85
CA VAL A 117 -6.68 4.99 -17.57
C VAL A 117 -6.54 5.41 -19.02
N VAL A 118 -5.79 6.48 -19.30
CA VAL A 118 -5.50 6.90 -20.70
C VAL A 118 -4.68 5.84 -21.43
N ILE A 119 -3.67 5.24 -20.78
CA ILE A 119 -2.90 4.13 -21.38
C ILE A 119 -3.83 2.97 -21.72
N ALA A 120 -4.72 2.56 -20.79
CA ALA A 120 -5.68 1.50 -21.05
C ALA A 120 -6.61 1.85 -22.23
N GLY A 121 -7.13 3.07 -22.29
CA GLY A 121 -7.99 3.53 -23.40
C GLY A 121 -7.29 3.51 -24.75
N VAL A 122 -6.05 4.02 -24.83
CA VAL A 122 -5.25 3.99 -26.08
C VAL A 122 -4.93 2.55 -26.52
N LEU A 123 -4.64 1.67 -25.55
CA LEU A 123 -4.39 0.26 -25.85
C LEU A 123 -5.67 -0.44 -26.33
N GLU A 124 -6.82 -0.12 -25.73
CA GLU A 124 -8.12 -0.63 -26.15
C GLU A 124 -8.45 -0.21 -27.59
N GLU A 125 -8.27 1.07 -27.92
CA GLU A 125 -8.48 1.58 -29.28
C GLU A 125 -7.60 0.87 -30.33
N LYS A 126 -6.34 0.57 -29.97
CA LYS A 126 -5.39 -0.10 -30.88
C LYS A 126 -5.62 -1.62 -30.99
N THR A 127 -6.02 -2.27 -29.92
CA THR A 127 -6.13 -3.73 -29.86
C THR A 127 -7.55 -4.25 -30.09
N GLY A 128 -8.57 -3.41 -29.93
CA GLY A 128 -9.96 -3.82 -29.90
C GLY A 128 -10.32 -4.77 -28.75
N ASN A 129 -9.45 -4.88 -27.72
CA ASN A 129 -9.57 -5.90 -26.67
C ASN A 129 -9.37 -5.28 -25.28
N ILE A 130 -10.48 -5.03 -24.58
CA ILE A 130 -10.50 -4.41 -23.25
C ILE A 130 -9.67 -5.20 -22.23
N PRO A 131 -9.85 -6.53 -22.05
CA PRO A 131 -9.02 -7.30 -21.12
C PRO A 131 -7.52 -7.21 -21.41
N MET A 132 -7.13 -7.25 -22.67
CA MET A 132 -5.73 -7.13 -23.08
C MET A 132 -5.16 -5.74 -22.75
N ALA A 133 -5.93 -4.69 -22.99
CA ALA A 133 -5.53 -3.31 -22.67
C ALA A 133 -5.25 -3.15 -21.16
N TRP A 134 -6.15 -3.64 -20.33
CA TRP A 134 -5.95 -3.61 -18.87
C TRP A 134 -4.83 -4.52 -18.39
N THR A 135 -4.66 -5.71 -19.01
CA THR A 135 -3.52 -6.60 -18.70
C THR A 135 -2.19 -5.89 -18.96
N LEU A 136 -2.04 -5.23 -20.10
CA LEU A 136 -0.82 -4.48 -20.43
C LEU A 136 -0.62 -3.28 -19.49
N THR A 137 -1.68 -2.57 -19.15
CA THR A 137 -1.62 -1.45 -18.21
C THR A 137 -1.19 -1.92 -16.81
N MET A 138 -1.71 -3.05 -16.32
CA MET A 138 -1.27 -3.64 -15.05
C MET A 138 0.17 -4.14 -15.13
N ALA A 139 0.61 -4.68 -16.27
CA ALA A 139 2.01 -5.09 -16.46
C ALA A 139 2.96 -3.89 -16.36
N VAL A 140 2.64 -2.75 -16.98
CA VAL A 140 3.42 -1.52 -16.85
C VAL A 140 3.49 -1.08 -15.38
N THR A 141 2.38 -1.12 -14.67
CA THR A 141 2.31 -0.79 -13.24
C THR A 141 3.16 -1.74 -12.41
N ALA A 142 3.10 -3.05 -12.68
CA ALA A 142 3.89 -4.07 -12.00
C ALA A 142 5.40 -3.85 -12.19
N VAL A 143 5.83 -3.55 -13.42
CA VAL A 143 7.23 -3.23 -13.74
C VAL A 143 7.67 -1.97 -12.99
N MET A 144 6.88 -0.91 -13.03
CA MET A 144 7.18 0.34 -12.34
C MET A 144 7.35 0.12 -10.82
N PHE A 145 6.41 -0.57 -10.17
CA PHE A 145 6.50 -0.88 -8.74
C PHE A 145 7.69 -1.76 -8.41
N THR A 146 8.00 -2.75 -9.25
CA THR A 146 9.18 -3.62 -9.06
C THR A 146 10.48 -2.82 -9.14
N VAL A 147 10.61 -1.93 -10.11
CA VAL A 147 11.79 -1.05 -10.25
C VAL A 147 11.93 -0.12 -9.05
N ILE A 148 10.84 0.48 -8.59
CA ILE A 148 10.84 1.34 -7.40
C ILE A 148 11.23 0.52 -6.15
N THR A 149 10.70 -0.69 -5.99
CA THR A 149 11.03 -1.57 -4.87
C THR A 149 12.52 -1.94 -4.87
N LEU A 150 13.07 -2.30 -6.03
CA LEU A 150 14.50 -2.57 -6.18
C LEU A 150 15.34 -1.34 -5.83
N TYR A 151 14.98 -0.18 -6.35
CA TYR A 151 15.67 1.08 -6.03
C TYR A 151 15.64 1.35 -4.51
N HIS A 152 14.49 1.21 -3.86
CA HIS A 152 14.34 1.44 -2.42
C HIS A 152 15.13 0.44 -1.57
N THR A 153 15.32 -0.79 -2.04
CA THR A 153 16.13 -1.79 -1.33
C THR A 153 17.56 -1.29 -1.07
N PHE A 154 18.11 -0.52 -2.00
CA PHE A 154 19.46 0.04 -1.92
C PHE A 154 19.51 1.47 -1.39
N SER A 155 18.48 2.29 -1.68
CA SER A 155 18.51 3.72 -1.39
C SER A 155 17.97 4.10 -0.01
N ILE A 156 17.06 3.32 0.59
CA ILE A 156 16.48 3.64 1.91
C ILE A 156 17.55 3.43 2.99
N PRO A 157 17.92 4.48 3.77
CA PRO A 157 18.93 4.41 4.80
C PRO A 157 18.52 3.47 5.94
N LYS A 158 19.46 3.15 6.83
CA LYS A 158 19.25 2.35 8.04
C LYS A 158 19.54 3.22 9.27
N PRO A 159 18.59 4.06 9.72
CA PRO A 159 18.81 4.89 10.90
C PRO A 159 19.05 4.02 12.15
N ALA A 160 19.94 4.48 13.03
CA ALA A 160 20.24 3.77 14.28
C ALA A 160 19.05 3.68 15.22
N ASP A 161 18.11 4.60 15.08
CA ASP A 161 16.89 4.69 15.90
C ASP A 161 15.73 3.84 15.37
N ASP A 162 15.86 3.22 14.17
CA ASP A 162 14.87 2.29 13.64
C ASP A 162 14.98 0.93 14.34
N LYS A 163 14.54 0.90 15.60
CA LYS A 163 14.56 -0.27 16.48
C LYS A 163 13.15 -0.80 16.70
N THR A 164 13.07 -2.09 17.01
CA THR A 164 11.81 -2.72 17.43
C THR A 164 11.56 -2.46 18.92
N VAL A 165 10.34 -2.13 19.30
CA VAL A 165 9.94 -1.97 20.71
C VAL A 165 10.08 -3.29 21.45
N ALA A 166 9.78 -4.43 20.83
CA ALA A 166 9.93 -5.77 21.38
C ALA A 166 11.36 -6.10 21.86
N ALA A 167 12.37 -5.36 21.44
CA ALA A 167 13.75 -5.53 21.89
C ALA A 167 14.06 -4.81 23.23
N SER A 168 13.13 -3.99 23.72
CA SER A 168 13.38 -3.06 24.84
C SER A 168 12.69 -3.42 26.16
N GLY A 169 11.79 -4.42 26.22
CA GLY A 169 11.04 -4.70 27.43
C GLY A 169 10.51 -6.13 27.51
N GLY A 170 10.53 -6.69 28.70
CA GLY A 170 10.12 -8.07 29.01
C GLY A 170 8.60 -8.31 29.07
N GLU A 171 7.78 -7.48 28.44
CA GLU A 171 6.33 -7.67 28.35
C GLU A 171 5.95 -8.59 27.18
N THR A 172 4.84 -9.29 27.32
CA THR A 172 4.31 -10.11 26.23
C THR A 172 3.80 -9.22 25.09
N LEU A 173 4.00 -9.63 23.83
CA LEU A 173 3.55 -8.89 22.63
C LEU A 173 2.09 -8.44 22.71
N GLY A 174 1.21 -9.27 23.32
CA GLY A 174 -0.19 -8.92 23.56
C GLY A 174 -0.36 -7.79 24.58
N GLY A 175 0.47 -7.77 25.63
CA GLY A 175 0.47 -6.72 26.64
C GLY A 175 0.91 -5.38 26.05
N GLU A 176 1.97 -5.35 25.26
CA GLU A 176 2.45 -4.15 24.55
C GLU A 176 1.41 -3.61 23.57
N PHE A 177 0.74 -4.50 22.82
CA PHE A 177 -0.35 -4.09 21.90
C PHE A 177 -1.50 -3.43 22.66
N VAL A 178 -2.00 -4.07 23.73
CA VAL A 178 -3.08 -3.52 24.56
C VAL A 178 -2.66 -2.21 25.21
N HIS A 179 -1.43 -2.14 25.71
CA HIS A 179 -0.89 -0.92 26.32
C HIS A 179 -0.80 0.23 25.31
N ALA A 180 -0.28 -0.02 24.11
CA ALA A 180 -0.19 0.97 23.04
C ALA A 180 -1.59 1.48 22.62
N PHE A 181 -2.55 0.57 22.48
CA PHE A 181 -3.93 0.89 22.12
C PHE A 181 -4.62 1.72 23.22
N VAL A 182 -4.55 1.28 24.47
CA VAL A 182 -5.13 2.00 25.61
C VAL A 182 -4.50 3.37 25.78
N THR A 183 -3.18 3.47 25.64
CA THR A 183 -2.44 4.73 25.76
C THR A 183 -2.84 5.71 24.64
N PHE A 184 -3.05 5.22 23.42
CA PHE A 184 -3.53 6.05 22.33
C PHE A 184 -4.89 6.70 22.65
N PHE A 185 -5.87 5.90 23.10
CA PHE A 185 -7.21 6.41 23.42
C PHE A 185 -7.25 7.29 24.70
N LYS A 186 -6.26 7.16 25.58
CA LYS A 186 -6.12 8.03 26.76
C LYS A 186 -5.49 9.39 26.47
N LYS A 187 -4.89 9.57 25.28
CA LYS A 187 -4.29 10.87 24.93
C LYS A 187 -5.37 11.94 24.77
N PRO A 188 -5.20 13.14 25.34
CA PRO A 188 -6.11 14.24 25.11
C PRO A 188 -6.20 14.53 23.61
N GLY A 189 -7.42 14.57 23.07
CA GLY A 189 -7.66 14.82 21.66
C GLY A 189 -7.64 13.57 20.75
N ALA A 190 -7.39 12.37 21.27
CA ALA A 190 -7.40 11.14 20.44
C ALA A 190 -8.75 10.92 19.72
N LEU A 191 -9.87 11.14 20.41
CA LEU A 191 -11.21 11.05 19.80
C LEU A 191 -11.43 12.13 18.72
N ILE A 192 -10.90 13.33 18.93
CA ILE A 192 -10.98 14.41 17.94
C ILE A 192 -10.18 14.03 16.70
N ALA A 193 -8.96 13.47 16.87
CA ALA A 193 -8.11 13.05 15.77
C ALA A 193 -8.67 11.86 14.95
N ILE A 194 -9.63 11.10 15.50
CA ILE A 194 -10.32 10.02 14.80
C ILE A 194 -11.50 10.55 13.97
N VAL A 195 -12.14 11.62 14.45
CA VAL A 195 -13.35 12.18 13.82
C VAL A 195 -13.00 13.14 12.69
N PHE A 196 -11.84 13.79 12.73
CA PHE A 196 -11.33 14.74 11.73
C PHE A 196 -10.19 14.13 10.90
#